data_dcf551824d0a90a7b5f92a5a18baf032
#
_entry.id   dcf551824d0a90a7b5f92a5a18baf032
#
_cell.length_a   1.000
_cell.length_b   1.000
_cell.length_c   1.000
_cell.angle_alpha   90.00
_cell.angle_beta   90.00
_cell.angle_gamma   90.00
#
_symmetry.space_group_name_H-M   'P 1'
#
loop_
_entity.id
_entity.type
_entity.pdbx_description
1 polymer ?
#
loop_
_entity_poly.entity_id
_entity_poly.type
_entity_poly.pdbx_seq_one_letter_code
_entity_poly.pdbx_strand_id
1 'polypeptide(L)'
;IRQLSQDFHCSKDTIQRALLELRHEQYLYAKPQSGYYVLEQGQHQDLEIEVTDEHASAYDDFRLCVNETLIGRENYLFNYYDNQEGLEELRQSVHQLLFDQALYCKPDQLVLTSGTQQALFILSQINFPSEGAEILVEQPTYHRMNRLLVAQGLAYQTIERRIDGIDLEELEEQFKSGKIKFFYTIPRFHYPLGHSYSDQEKRAILDLTNQYGVYIVEDDYLGDLDPRKGQTFHYLDTKDRVIYIKSFSTSLFPALRIT
;
A
#
# COMPACT_ATOMS: atom_id res chain seq x y z
N ILE A 1 -26.08 -38.37 -8.25
CA ILE A 1 -27.03 -38.54 -7.14
C ILE A 1 -27.61 -39.94 -7.08
N ARG A 2 -28.15 -40.48 -8.20
CA ARG A 2 -28.72 -41.86 -8.21
C ARG A 2 -27.67 -42.91 -7.88
N GLN A 3 -26.47 -42.81 -8.45
CA GLN A 3 -25.37 -43.73 -8.21
C GLN A 3 -24.92 -43.64 -6.72
N LEU A 4 -24.69 -42.45 -6.21
CA LEU A 4 -24.31 -42.24 -4.79
C LEU A 4 -25.40 -42.77 -3.83
N SER A 5 -26.69 -42.59 -4.16
CA SER A 5 -27.79 -43.14 -3.34
C SER A 5 -27.74 -44.67 -3.26
N GLN A 6 -27.33 -45.34 -4.33
CA GLN A 6 -27.16 -46.80 -4.36
C GLN A 6 -25.89 -47.23 -3.61
N ASP A 7 -24.76 -46.55 -3.85
CA ASP A 7 -23.46 -46.88 -3.26
C ASP A 7 -23.47 -46.72 -1.77
N PHE A 8 -24.14 -45.67 -1.24
CA PHE A 8 -24.22 -45.37 0.19
C PHE A 8 -25.49 -45.87 0.88
N HIS A 9 -26.37 -46.62 0.18
CA HIS A 9 -27.62 -47.18 0.71
C HIS A 9 -28.51 -46.16 1.42
N CYS A 10 -28.60 -44.95 0.94
CA CYS A 10 -29.40 -43.88 1.54
C CYS A 10 -30.31 -43.19 0.55
N SER A 11 -31.25 -42.37 1.03
CA SER A 11 -32.22 -41.69 0.18
C SER A 11 -31.52 -40.62 -0.70
N LYS A 12 -32.14 -40.32 -1.86
CA LYS A 12 -31.67 -39.26 -2.75
C LYS A 12 -31.63 -37.90 -2.04
N ASP A 13 -32.58 -37.66 -1.14
CA ASP A 13 -32.67 -36.42 -0.38
C ASP A 13 -31.48 -36.29 0.63
N THR A 14 -31.07 -37.42 1.22
CA THR A 14 -29.89 -37.47 2.10
C THR A 14 -28.61 -37.12 1.32
N ILE A 15 -28.43 -37.72 0.13
CA ILE A 15 -27.31 -37.40 -0.76
C ILE A 15 -27.34 -35.93 -1.18
N GLN A 16 -28.53 -35.41 -1.51
CA GLN A 16 -28.66 -34.00 -1.91
C GLN A 16 -28.31 -33.03 -0.83
N ARG A 17 -28.70 -33.32 0.43
CA ARG A 17 -28.30 -32.54 1.60
C ARG A 17 -26.79 -32.58 1.80
N ALA A 18 -26.18 -33.76 1.82
CA ALA A 18 -24.73 -33.90 1.96
C ALA A 18 -23.95 -33.14 0.90
N LEU A 19 -24.38 -33.19 -0.36
CA LEU A 19 -23.77 -32.46 -1.47
C LEU A 19 -23.93 -30.94 -1.31
N LEU A 20 -25.06 -30.48 -0.75
CA LEU A 20 -25.24 -29.05 -0.42
C LEU A 20 -24.36 -28.59 0.71
N GLU A 21 -24.21 -29.39 1.76
CA GLU A 21 -23.28 -29.12 2.86
C GLU A 21 -21.83 -29.06 2.36
N LEU A 22 -21.38 -30.08 1.64
CA LEU A 22 -20.03 -30.11 1.06
C LEU A 22 -19.78 -28.92 0.08
N ARG A 23 -20.81 -28.46 -0.61
CA ARG A 23 -20.71 -27.25 -1.43
C ARG A 23 -20.60 -25.99 -0.57
N HIS A 24 -21.36 -25.91 0.53
CA HIS A 24 -21.31 -24.80 1.46
C HIS A 24 -19.94 -24.72 2.14
N GLU A 25 -19.38 -25.88 2.47
CA GLU A 25 -18.03 -26.02 3.06
C GLU A 25 -16.90 -25.92 2.02
N GLN A 26 -17.22 -25.59 0.76
CA GLN A 26 -16.28 -25.41 -0.33
C GLN A 26 -15.45 -26.65 -0.73
N TYR A 27 -15.92 -27.86 -0.41
CA TYR A 27 -15.32 -29.10 -0.92
C TYR A 27 -15.76 -29.41 -2.35
N LEU A 28 -16.93 -28.91 -2.75
CA LEU A 28 -17.53 -29.16 -4.06
C LEU A 28 -18.02 -27.87 -4.71
N TYR A 29 -18.01 -27.85 -6.03
CA TYR A 29 -18.81 -26.88 -6.80
C TYR A 29 -19.78 -27.59 -7.71
N ALA A 30 -20.94 -26.97 -7.99
CA ALA A 30 -21.95 -27.48 -8.89
C ALA A 30 -21.88 -26.73 -10.23
N LYS A 31 -21.80 -27.48 -11.33
CA LYS A 31 -21.92 -26.92 -12.66
C LYS A 31 -23.32 -27.26 -13.23
N PRO A 32 -24.12 -26.25 -13.62
CA PRO A 32 -25.46 -26.49 -14.17
C PRO A 32 -25.42 -27.51 -15.28
N GLN A 33 -26.35 -28.47 -15.26
CA GLN A 33 -26.50 -29.58 -16.22
C GLN A 33 -25.31 -30.55 -16.33
N SER A 34 -24.26 -30.40 -15.55
CA SER A 34 -23.04 -31.23 -15.62
C SER A 34 -22.79 -32.04 -14.33
N GLY A 35 -23.14 -31.50 -13.16
CA GLY A 35 -23.00 -32.23 -11.89
C GLY A 35 -22.18 -31.51 -10.83
N TYR A 36 -21.69 -32.30 -9.86
CA TYR A 36 -20.83 -31.83 -8.78
C TYR A 36 -19.38 -32.24 -9.05
N TYR A 37 -18.47 -31.34 -8.76
CA TYR A 37 -17.02 -31.52 -8.92
C TYR A 37 -16.32 -31.25 -7.62
N VAL A 38 -15.33 -32.06 -7.30
CA VAL A 38 -14.47 -31.83 -6.14
C VAL A 38 -13.58 -30.65 -6.44
N LEU A 39 -13.55 -29.69 -5.54
CA LEU A 39 -12.50 -28.67 -5.56
C LEU A 39 -11.20 -29.38 -5.15
N GLU A 40 -10.20 -29.38 -6.03
CA GLU A 40 -8.86 -29.68 -5.58
C GLU A 40 -8.51 -28.65 -4.50
N GLN A 41 -8.54 -29.09 -3.26
CA GLN A 41 -7.88 -28.36 -2.21
C GLN A 41 -6.39 -28.43 -2.58
N GLY A 42 -5.92 -27.39 -3.25
CA GLY A 42 -4.47 -27.14 -3.26
C GLY A 42 -4.06 -27.27 -1.81
N GLN A 43 -2.97 -27.96 -1.54
CA GLN A 43 -2.38 -27.99 -0.21
C GLN A 43 -2.21 -26.53 0.22
N HIS A 44 -3.25 -25.95 0.82
CA HIS A 44 -3.06 -24.90 1.78
C HIS A 44 -2.21 -25.58 2.84
N GLN A 45 -0.91 -25.49 2.73
CA GLN A 45 -0.13 -25.42 3.92
C GLN A 45 -0.77 -24.24 4.65
N ASP A 46 -1.65 -24.56 5.60
CA ASP A 46 -1.96 -23.64 6.67
C ASP A 46 -0.59 -23.28 7.23
N LEU A 47 -0.05 -22.18 6.77
CA LEU A 47 0.94 -21.46 7.50
C LEU A 47 0.15 -21.08 8.75
N GLU A 48 0.23 -21.93 9.79
CA GLU A 48 -0.09 -21.53 11.15
C GLU A 48 0.87 -20.37 11.44
N ILE A 49 0.45 -19.17 11.03
CA ILE A 49 1.02 -17.95 11.57
C ILE A 49 0.59 -18.02 13.03
N GLU A 50 1.53 -18.28 13.93
CA GLU A 50 1.30 -18.09 15.35
C GLU A 50 0.80 -16.66 15.50
N VAL A 51 -0.51 -16.53 15.68
CA VAL A 51 -1.14 -15.24 15.96
C VAL A 51 -0.67 -14.88 17.34
N THR A 52 0.29 -13.97 17.44
CA THR A 52 0.72 -13.41 18.72
C THR A 52 -0.48 -12.71 19.37
N ASP A 53 -0.50 -12.58 20.69
CA ASP A 53 -1.58 -11.91 21.42
C ASP A 53 -1.85 -10.48 20.89
N GLU A 54 -0.83 -9.80 20.41
CA GLU A 54 -0.94 -8.49 19.76
C GLU A 54 -1.73 -8.53 18.44
N HIS A 55 -1.50 -9.55 17.61
CA HIS A 55 -2.26 -9.73 16.36
C HIS A 55 -3.71 -10.14 16.63
N ALA A 56 -3.94 -10.93 17.68
CA ALA A 56 -5.30 -11.32 18.08
C ALA A 56 -6.12 -10.12 18.52
N SER A 57 -5.53 -9.20 19.31
CA SER A 57 -6.17 -7.94 19.70
C SER A 57 -6.51 -7.06 18.49
N ALA A 58 -5.57 -6.84 17.59
CA ALA A 58 -5.80 -6.05 16.38
C ALA A 58 -6.89 -6.64 15.47
N TYR A 59 -6.98 -7.97 15.39
CA TYR A 59 -8.03 -8.64 14.64
C TYR A 59 -9.41 -8.46 15.27
N ASP A 60 -9.51 -8.59 16.61
CA ASP A 60 -10.78 -8.41 17.31
C ASP A 60 -11.27 -6.98 17.23
N ASP A 61 -10.39 -5.99 17.36
CA ASP A 61 -10.71 -4.58 17.17
C ASP A 61 -11.20 -4.31 15.74
N PHE A 62 -10.52 -4.87 14.75
CA PHE A 62 -10.93 -4.74 13.35
C PHE A 62 -12.32 -5.37 13.11
N ARG A 63 -12.57 -6.57 13.65
CA ARG A 63 -13.86 -7.25 13.56
C ARG A 63 -14.97 -6.42 14.20
N LEU A 64 -14.71 -5.81 15.34
CA LEU A 64 -15.65 -4.92 16.01
C LEU A 64 -15.96 -3.71 15.13
N CYS A 65 -14.95 -3.02 14.60
CA CYS A 65 -15.10 -1.89 13.69
C CYS A 65 -15.91 -2.24 12.42
N VAL A 66 -15.65 -3.41 11.83
CA VAL A 66 -16.42 -3.89 10.67
C VAL A 66 -17.88 -4.09 11.03
N ASN A 67 -18.18 -4.75 12.14
CA ASN A 67 -19.55 -4.97 12.59
C ASN A 67 -20.28 -3.65 12.87
N GLU A 68 -19.65 -2.70 13.56
CA GLU A 68 -20.22 -1.39 13.83
C GLU A 68 -20.47 -0.60 12.54
N THR A 69 -19.56 -0.71 11.56
CA THR A 69 -19.71 -0.01 10.28
C THR A 69 -20.87 -0.57 9.45
N LEU A 70 -21.19 -1.85 9.59
CA LEU A 70 -22.26 -2.51 8.82
C LEU A 70 -23.64 -2.31 9.43
N ILE A 71 -23.75 -2.12 10.75
CA ILE A 71 -25.04 -1.97 11.43
C ILE A 71 -25.63 -0.57 11.17
N GLY A 72 -26.79 -0.55 10.49
CA GLY A 72 -27.53 0.69 10.21
C GLY A 72 -26.89 1.63 9.19
N ARG A 73 -25.92 1.13 8.42
CA ARG A 73 -25.20 1.87 7.37
C ARG A 73 -25.25 1.17 6.01
N GLU A 74 -26.34 0.47 5.72
CA GLU A 74 -26.49 -0.29 4.47
C GLU A 74 -26.33 0.62 3.25
N ASN A 75 -26.85 1.86 3.31
CA ASN A 75 -26.71 2.84 2.24
C ASN A 75 -25.25 3.23 1.96
N TYR A 76 -24.39 3.14 2.97
CA TYR A 76 -22.98 3.49 2.86
C TYR A 76 -22.20 2.50 1.95
N LEU A 77 -22.57 1.24 1.98
CA LEU A 77 -21.97 0.20 1.15
C LEU A 77 -22.40 0.30 -0.32
N PHE A 78 -23.53 0.97 -0.57
CA PHE A 78 -24.12 1.11 -1.90
C PHE A 78 -23.99 2.52 -2.46
N ASN A 79 -23.33 3.44 -1.74
CA ASN A 79 -23.04 4.78 -2.24
C ASN A 79 -22.07 4.68 -3.44
N TYR A 80 -22.39 5.46 -4.48
CA TYR A 80 -21.56 5.56 -5.67
C TYR A 80 -20.24 6.29 -5.35
N TYR A 81 -19.26 6.06 -6.20
CA TYR A 81 -17.92 6.67 -6.16
C TYR A 81 -17.99 8.15 -6.54
N ASP A 82 -18.44 8.99 -5.64
CA ASP A 82 -18.55 10.42 -5.89
C ASP A 82 -17.18 11.12 -5.82
N ASN A 83 -16.24 10.57 -5.04
CA ASN A 83 -14.93 11.15 -4.81
C ASN A 83 -13.81 10.18 -5.27
N GLN A 84 -13.07 10.60 -6.28
CA GLN A 84 -11.93 9.82 -6.81
C GLN A 84 -10.76 9.75 -5.81
N GLU A 85 -10.65 10.71 -4.92
CA GLU A 85 -9.63 10.80 -3.87
C GLU A 85 -9.87 9.80 -2.73
N GLY A 86 -11.00 9.11 -2.75
CA GLY A 86 -11.43 8.15 -1.74
C GLY A 86 -12.55 8.68 -0.85
N LEU A 87 -13.06 7.79 -0.04
CA LEU A 87 -14.20 8.04 0.83
C LEU A 87 -13.91 9.14 1.84
N GLU A 88 -14.75 10.16 1.87
CA GLU A 88 -14.50 11.38 2.65
C GLU A 88 -14.33 11.12 4.14
N GLU A 89 -15.20 10.31 4.76
CA GLU A 89 -15.06 9.96 6.18
C GLU A 89 -13.75 9.24 6.50
N LEU A 90 -13.29 8.38 5.60
CA LEU A 90 -11.99 7.71 5.76
C LEU A 90 -10.84 8.70 5.59
N ARG A 91 -10.93 9.61 4.61
CA ARG A 91 -9.93 10.68 4.43
C ARG A 91 -9.84 11.58 5.66
N GLN A 92 -10.96 11.94 6.26
CA GLN A 92 -11.00 12.74 7.49
C GLN A 92 -10.34 12.00 8.66
N SER A 93 -10.62 10.71 8.82
CA SER A 93 -10.02 9.88 9.86
C SER A 93 -8.50 9.72 9.65
N VAL A 94 -8.07 9.51 8.41
CA VAL A 94 -6.64 9.45 8.06
C VAL A 94 -5.98 10.81 8.26
N HIS A 95 -6.63 11.90 7.89
CA HIS A 95 -6.13 13.26 8.12
C HIS A 95 -5.86 13.52 9.60
N GLN A 96 -6.80 13.14 10.47
CA GLN A 96 -6.62 13.29 11.92
C GLN A 96 -5.45 12.43 12.43
N LEU A 97 -5.34 11.19 11.97
CA LEU A 97 -4.21 10.32 12.31
C LEU A 97 -2.87 10.92 11.89
N LEU A 98 -2.79 11.47 10.69
CA LEU A 98 -1.57 12.12 10.18
C LEU A 98 -1.23 13.37 11.01
N PHE A 99 -2.22 14.17 11.37
CA PHE A 99 -2.03 15.32 12.23
C PHE A 99 -1.41 14.94 13.58
N ASP A 100 -1.88 13.85 14.20
CA ASP A 100 -1.35 13.34 15.47
C ASP A 100 0.10 12.83 15.33
N GLN A 101 0.53 12.53 14.11
CA GLN A 101 1.89 12.12 13.76
C GLN A 101 2.77 13.29 13.29
N ALA A 102 2.31 14.53 13.43
CA ALA A 102 2.96 15.74 12.94
C ALA A 102 3.13 15.79 11.40
N LEU A 103 2.22 15.18 10.68
CA LEU A 103 2.12 15.24 9.21
C LEU A 103 0.95 16.16 8.86
N TYR A 104 1.26 17.36 8.44
CA TYR A 104 0.27 18.41 8.22
C TYR A 104 -0.03 18.57 6.73
N CYS A 105 -1.27 18.33 6.35
CA CYS A 105 -1.76 18.57 4.99
C CYS A 105 -3.18 19.16 5.07
N LYS A 106 -3.67 19.72 3.97
CA LYS A 106 -5.08 20.08 3.85
C LYS A 106 -5.89 18.84 3.48
N PRO A 107 -7.17 18.75 3.84
CA PRO A 107 -8.01 17.60 3.49
C PRO A 107 -8.09 17.32 1.97
N ASP A 108 -8.02 18.35 1.14
CA ASP A 108 -8.02 18.26 -0.32
C ASP A 108 -6.69 17.78 -0.93
N GLN A 109 -5.63 17.75 -0.14
CA GLN A 109 -4.32 17.22 -0.51
C GLN A 109 -4.15 15.73 -0.19
N LEU A 110 -5.15 15.09 0.43
CA LEU A 110 -5.09 13.70 0.82
C LEU A 110 -5.86 12.82 -0.16
N VAL A 111 -5.19 11.82 -0.70
CA VAL A 111 -5.74 10.85 -1.65
C VAL A 111 -5.52 9.44 -1.12
N LEU A 112 -6.57 8.63 -1.10
CA LEU A 112 -6.49 7.22 -0.73
C LEU A 112 -6.26 6.36 -1.98
N THR A 113 -5.32 5.43 -1.88
CA THR A 113 -5.00 4.50 -2.98
C THR A 113 -5.03 3.05 -2.52
N SER A 114 -5.16 2.14 -3.49
CA SER A 114 -5.13 0.69 -3.23
C SER A 114 -3.69 0.19 -3.03
N GLY A 115 -3.05 0.71 -2.00
CA GLY A 115 -1.68 0.44 -1.61
C GLY A 115 -0.65 1.23 -2.42
N THR A 116 0.58 1.32 -1.89
CA THR A 116 1.71 2.08 -2.43
C THR A 116 1.94 1.87 -3.93
N GLN A 117 1.67 0.66 -4.45
CA GLN A 117 1.87 0.40 -5.89
C GLN A 117 0.95 1.23 -6.79
N GLN A 118 -0.30 1.45 -6.39
CA GLN A 118 -1.20 2.33 -7.14
C GLN A 118 -0.75 3.78 -7.03
N ALA A 119 -0.36 4.24 -5.84
CA ALA A 119 0.17 5.59 -5.66
C ALA A 119 1.39 5.85 -6.56
N LEU A 120 2.37 4.95 -6.55
CA LEU A 120 3.56 5.04 -7.38
C LEU A 120 3.23 4.98 -8.89
N PHE A 121 2.27 4.14 -9.29
CA PHE A 121 1.82 4.08 -10.68
C PHE A 121 1.22 5.43 -11.11
N ILE A 122 0.29 5.99 -10.34
CA ILE A 122 -0.33 7.30 -10.63
C ILE A 122 0.75 8.38 -10.74
N LEU A 123 1.62 8.50 -9.74
CA LEU A 123 2.71 9.49 -9.73
C LEU A 123 3.67 9.33 -10.91
N SER A 124 3.90 8.09 -11.34
CA SER A 124 4.76 7.84 -12.50
C SER A 124 4.16 8.32 -13.83
N GLN A 125 2.83 8.37 -13.93
CA GLN A 125 2.09 8.70 -15.16
C GLN A 125 1.72 10.19 -15.28
N ILE A 126 1.56 10.89 -14.16
CA ILE A 126 1.20 12.32 -14.19
C ILE A 126 2.39 13.20 -14.54
N ASN A 127 2.07 14.37 -15.09
CA ASN A 127 3.04 15.42 -15.29
C ASN A 127 3.24 16.20 -13.99
N PHE A 128 4.49 16.52 -13.71
CA PHE A 128 4.86 17.40 -12.60
C PHE A 128 5.05 18.82 -13.13
N PRO A 129 4.93 19.85 -12.28
CA PRO A 129 5.23 21.22 -12.68
C PRO A 129 6.71 21.45 -13.07
N SER A 130 7.60 20.50 -12.76
CA SER A 130 8.98 20.49 -13.26
C SER A 130 9.02 20.13 -14.75
N GLU A 131 10.00 20.65 -15.48
CA GLU A 131 10.19 20.35 -16.91
C GLU A 131 10.75 18.92 -17.14
N GLY A 132 11.23 18.25 -16.09
CA GLY A 132 11.82 16.91 -16.16
C GLY A 132 10.78 15.83 -16.46
N ALA A 133 11.21 14.76 -17.11
CA ALA A 133 10.39 13.59 -17.44
C ALA A 133 10.90 12.28 -16.79
N GLU A 134 12.13 12.27 -16.30
CA GLU A 134 12.78 11.08 -15.73
C GLU A 134 12.54 10.99 -14.23
N ILE A 135 12.53 9.77 -13.72
CA ILE A 135 12.40 9.48 -12.29
C ILE A 135 13.78 9.12 -11.76
N LEU A 136 14.25 9.79 -10.71
CA LEU A 136 15.45 9.41 -9.99
C LEU A 136 15.08 8.46 -8.85
N VAL A 137 15.79 7.32 -8.76
CA VAL A 137 15.56 6.32 -7.69
C VAL A 137 16.87 5.94 -7.02
N GLU A 138 16.82 5.74 -5.73
CA GLU A 138 17.94 5.17 -4.97
C GLU A 138 18.22 3.72 -5.41
N GLN A 139 19.45 3.28 -5.35
CA GLN A 139 19.84 1.88 -5.51
C GLN A 139 20.82 1.47 -4.39
N PRO A 140 20.47 0.40 -3.64
CA PRO A 140 19.26 -0.41 -3.73
C PRO A 140 18.01 0.35 -3.29
N THR A 141 16.82 -0.13 -3.67
CA THR A 141 15.52 0.43 -3.27
C THR A 141 14.42 -0.65 -3.26
N TYR A 142 13.20 -0.25 -3.03
CA TYR A 142 12.02 -1.13 -3.09
C TYR A 142 11.90 -1.79 -4.46
N HIS A 143 12.06 -3.11 -4.51
CA HIS A 143 12.15 -3.88 -5.76
C HIS A 143 10.91 -3.72 -6.67
N ARG A 144 9.73 -3.40 -6.10
CA ARG A 144 8.51 -3.19 -6.89
C ARG A 144 8.52 -1.83 -7.59
N MET A 145 9.24 -0.83 -7.06
CA MET A 145 9.47 0.42 -7.79
C MET A 145 10.31 0.14 -9.04
N ASN A 146 11.40 -0.60 -8.92
CA ASN A 146 12.21 -0.99 -10.08
C ASN A 146 11.40 -1.77 -11.13
N ARG A 147 10.54 -2.70 -10.68
CA ARG A 147 9.65 -3.44 -11.60
C ARG A 147 8.64 -2.53 -12.30
N LEU A 148 8.09 -1.55 -11.60
CA LEU A 148 7.17 -0.57 -12.18
C LEU A 148 7.83 0.22 -13.30
N LEU A 149 9.04 0.76 -13.06
CA LEU A 149 9.80 1.53 -14.03
C LEU A 149 10.04 0.73 -15.33
N VAL A 150 10.51 -0.51 -15.17
CA VAL A 150 10.79 -1.41 -16.31
C VAL A 150 9.50 -1.82 -17.03
N ALA A 151 8.47 -2.23 -16.29
CA ALA A 151 7.22 -2.72 -16.88
C ALA A 151 6.44 -1.63 -17.65
N GLN A 152 6.58 -0.37 -17.23
CA GLN A 152 5.94 0.78 -17.88
C GLN A 152 6.86 1.46 -18.92
N GLY A 153 8.09 1.00 -19.10
CA GLY A 153 9.06 1.61 -20.02
C GLY A 153 9.38 3.06 -19.67
N LEU A 154 9.38 3.41 -18.39
CA LEU A 154 9.61 4.78 -17.92
C LEU A 154 11.10 5.13 -17.98
N ALA A 155 11.41 6.35 -18.35
CA ALA A 155 12.76 6.88 -18.26
C ALA A 155 13.12 7.15 -16.79
N TYR A 156 14.27 6.64 -16.36
CA TYR A 156 14.74 6.80 -14.99
C TYR A 156 16.27 6.88 -14.92
N GLN A 157 16.75 7.49 -13.85
CA GLN A 157 18.12 7.51 -13.43
C GLN A 157 18.25 6.85 -12.05
N THR A 158 19.45 6.46 -11.69
CA THR A 158 19.72 5.85 -10.38
C THR A 158 20.81 6.63 -9.65
N ILE A 159 20.73 6.64 -8.32
CA ILE A 159 21.78 7.14 -7.44
C ILE A 159 22.09 6.07 -6.38
N GLU A 160 23.35 5.86 -6.08
CA GLU A 160 23.74 4.88 -5.08
C GLU A 160 23.31 5.30 -3.69
N ARG A 161 22.56 4.44 -3.00
CA ARG A 161 22.21 4.58 -1.60
C ARG A 161 23.12 3.70 -0.76
N ARG A 162 23.89 4.32 0.12
CA ARG A 162 24.80 3.65 1.06
C ARG A 162 24.24 3.73 2.48
N ILE A 163 24.91 3.00 3.39
CA ILE A 163 24.57 3.03 4.81
C ILE A 163 24.86 4.39 5.45
N ASP A 164 25.73 5.19 4.85
CA ASP A 164 26.13 6.54 5.25
C ASP A 164 25.43 7.64 4.45
N GLY A 165 24.41 7.29 3.66
CA GLY A 165 23.61 8.25 2.90
C GLY A 165 23.77 8.13 1.39
N ILE A 166 23.61 9.24 0.69
CA ILE A 166 23.85 9.40 -0.76
C ILE A 166 24.91 10.45 -0.99
N ASP A 167 25.55 10.39 -2.15
CA ASP A 167 26.48 11.42 -2.58
C ASP A 167 25.69 12.67 -3.01
N LEU A 168 25.83 13.76 -2.26
CA LEU A 168 25.11 15.00 -2.53
C LEU A 168 25.64 15.74 -3.77
N GLU A 169 26.92 15.57 -4.13
CA GLU A 169 27.47 16.17 -5.35
C GLU A 169 26.89 15.46 -6.57
N GLU A 170 26.82 14.11 -6.56
CA GLU A 170 26.17 13.33 -7.61
C GLU A 170 24.68 13.66 -7.70
N LEU A 171 23.98 13.81 -6.56
CA LEU A 171 22.57 14.20 -6.52
C LEU A 171 22.36 15.58 -7.15
N GLU A 172 23.21 16.55 -6.85
CA GLU A 172 23.16 17.88 -7.41
C GLU A 172 23.35 17.85 -8.94
N GLU A 173 24.32 17.09 -9.44
CA GLU A 173 24.55 16.94 -10.88
C GLU A 173 23.32 16.34 -11.59
N GLN A 174 22.70 15.32 -10.98
CA GLN A 174 21.46 14.72 -11.50
C GLN A 174 20.33 15.76 -11.58
N PHE A 175 20.12 16.55 -10.53
CA PHE A 175 19.06 17.57 -10.52
C PHE A 175 19.36 18.73 -11.48
N LYS A 176 20.61 19.16 -11.56
CA LYS A 176 21.08 20.21 -12.48
C LYS A 176 20.87 19.85 -13.95
N SER A 177 20.78 18.56 -14.27
CA SER A 177 20.48 18.11 -15.64
C SER A 177 19.13 18.61 -16.17
N GLY A 178 18.19 19.01 -15.28
CA GLY A 178 16.83 19.42 -15.61
C GLY A 178 15.93 18.27 -16.09
N LYS A 179 16.42 17.03 -16.08
CA LYS A 179 15.67 15.86 -16.59
C LYS A 179 14.76 15.23 -15.56
N ILE A 180 15.06 15.42 -14.27
CA ILE A 180 14.39 14.72 -13.18
C ILE A 180 13.08 15.42 -12.81
N LYS A 181 11.96 14.69 -12.88
CA LYS A 181 10.65 15.17 -12.42
C LYS A 181 10.45 14.98 -10.93
N PHE A 182 10.85 13.82 -10.41
CA PHE A 182 10.87 13.57 -8.97
C PHE A 182 11.96 12.56 -8.58
N PHE A 183 12.38 12.67 -7.33
CA PHE A 183 13.26 11.75 -6.65
C PHE A 183 12.44 10.85 -5.72
N TYR A 184 12.43 9.54 -5.98
CA TYR A 184 11.81 8.54 -5.12
C TYR A 184 12.82 8.05 -4.09
N THR A 185 12.45 8.14 -2.81
CA THR A 185 13.31 7.76 -1.69
C THR A 185 12.53 7.11 -0.56
N ILE A 186 13.19 6.22 0.20
CA ILE A 186 12.72 5.65 1.46
C ILE A 186 13.59 6.23 2.58
N PRO A 187 13.21 7.36 3.18
CA PRO A 187 14.12 8.10 4.05
C PRO A 187 14.29 7.50 5.44
N ARG A 188 13.32 6.69 5.90
CA ARG A 188 13.36 6.03 7.22
C ARG A 188 13.33 4.52 7.05
N PHE A 189 14.16 3.81 7.86
CA PHE A 189 14.22 2.34 7.84
C PHE A 189 14.39 1.80 6.42
N HIS A 190 15.30 2.41 5.66
CA HIS A 190 15.49 2.14 4.23
C HIS A 190 15.61 0.65 3.92
N TYR A 191 14.79 0.15 3.02
CA TYR A 191 14.90 -1.23 2.56
C TYR A 191 15.85 -1.33 1.34
N PRO A 192 16.88 -2.20 1.35
CA PRO A 192 17.17 -3.22 2.38
C PRO A 192 18.21 -2.80 3.43
N LEU A 193 18.68 -1.55 3.44
CA LEU A 193 19.85 -1.14 4.22
C LEU A 193 19.56 -0.91 5.71
N GLY A 194 18.30 -0.71 6.11
CA GLY A 194 17.89 -0.42 7.47
C GLY A 194 18.26 0.98 7.99
N HIS A 195 18.99 1.78 7.22
CA HIS A 195 19.45 3.12 7.60
C HIS A 195 18.36 4.17 7.40
N SER A 196 18.38 5.24 8.20
CA SER A 196 17.54 6.42 8.06
C SER A 196 18.36 7.66 7.83
N TYR A 197 17.92 8.55 6.94
CA TYR A 197 18.56 9.85 6.80
C TYR A 197 18.50 10.66 8.09
N SER A 198 19.57 11.32 8.43
CA SER A 198 19.59 12.35 9.46
C SER A 198 18.83 13.60 9.01
N ASP A 199 18.43 14.45 9.95
CA ASP A 199 17.78 15.72 9.60
C ASP A 199 18.68 16.65 8.79
N GLN A 200 20.00 16.56 8.99
CA GLN A 200 20.96 17.34 8.22
C GLN A 200 20.98 16.90 6.75
N GLU A 201 21.00 15.58 6.48
CA GLU A 201 20.94 15.03 5.12
C GLU A 201 19.62 15.39 4.45
N LYS A 202 18.49 15.25 5.15
CA LYS A 202 17.17 15.62 4.62
C LYS A 202 17.13 17.09 4.24
N ARG A 203 17.64 17.99 5.06
CA ARG A 203 17.70 19.42 4.74
C ARG A 203 18.56 19.69 3.52
N ALA A 204 19.74 19.08 3.43
CA ALA A 204 20.61 19.23 2.27
C ALA A 204 19.95 18.76 0.98
N ILE A 205 19.25 17.62 1.03
CA ILE A 205 18.48 17.10 -0.12
C ILE A 205 17.33 18.05 -0.48
N LEU A 206 16.58 18.56 0.53
CA LEU A 206 15.50 19.53 0.30
C LEU A 206 16.02 20.85 -0.30
N ASP A 207 17.17 21.33 0.12
CA ASP A 207 17.77 22.53 -0.45
C ASP A 207 18.08 22.35 -1.94
N LEU A 208 18.62 21.19 -2.33
CA LEU A 208 18.87 20.84 -3.73
C LEU A 208 17.55 20.70 -4.53
N THR A 209 16.54 20.02 -3.98
CA THR A 209 15.24 19.90 -4.67
C THR A 209 14.57 21.25 -4.87
N ASN A 210 14.67 22.14 -3.89
CA ASN A 210 14.16 23.50 -3.98
C ASN A 210 14.92 24.35 -5.02
N GLN A 211 16.24 24.20 -5.07
CA GLN A 211 17.11 24.92 -6.00
C GLN A 211 16.82 24.54 -7.47
N TYR A 212 16.63 23.24 -7.72
CA TYR A 212 16.48 22.72 -9.08
C TYR A 212 15.03 22.41 -9.48
N GLY A 213 14.05 22.66 -8.62
CA GLY A 213 12.64 22.48 -8.93
C GLY A 213 12.18 21.02 -8.99
N VAL A 214 12.93 20.08 -8.41
CA VAL A 214 12.61 18.66 -8.38
C VAL A 214 11.64 18.36 -7.24
N TYR A 215 10.73 17.40 -7.43
CA TYR A 215 9.85 16.91 -6.37
C TYR A 215 10.47 15.72 -5.66
N ILE A 216 10.09 15.49 -4.39
CA ILE A 216 10.40 14.26 -3.65
C ILE A 216 9.14 13.41 -3.54
N VAL A 217 9.24 12.13 -3.81
CA VAL A 217 8.25 11.11 -3.43
C VAL A 217 8.83 10.33 -2.28
N GLU A 218 8.36 10.64 -1.08
CA GLU A 218 8.77 10.05 0.20
C GLU A 218 7.93 8.82 0.51
N ASP A 219 8.49 7.62 0.41
CA ASP A 219 7.83 6.36 0.77
C ASP A 219 8.17 5.98 2.22
N ASP A 220 7.20 6.13 3.11
CA ASP A 220 7.37 5.98 4.54
C ASP A 220 6.58 4.79 5.10
N TYR A 221 6.94 3.59 4.66
CA TYR A 221 6.21 2.35 4.97
C TYR A 221 6.34 1.85 6.41
N LEU A 222 7.38 2.25 7.15
CA LEU A 222 7.63 1.90 8.55
C LEU A 222 7.59 3.10 9.50
N GLY A 223 7.06 4.24 9.06
CA GLY A 223 7.02 5.45 9.87
C GLY A 223 6.32 5.30 11.21
N ASP A 224 5.34 4.40 11.31
CA ASP A 224 4.65 4.12 12.57
C ASP A 224 5.55 3.50 13.64
N LEU A 225 6.67 2.90 13.25
CA LEU A 225 7.64 2.32 14.17
C LEU A 225 8.64 3.35 14.71
N ASP A 226 8.69 4.56 14.16
CA ASP A 226 9.57 5.62 14.64
C ASP A 226 8.89 6.44 15.75
N PRO A 227 9.37 6.38 16.99
CA PRO A 227 8.78 7.16 18.09
C PRO A 227 8.97 8.67 17.92
N ARG A 228 9.86 9.08 17.01
CA ARG A 228 10.18 10.49 16.76
C ARG A 228 9.21 11.07 15.74
N LYS A 229 8.32 11.93 16.17
CA LYS A 229 7.36 12.63 15.30
C LYS A 229 8.04 13.75 14.50
N GLY A 230 7.53 14.07 13.33
CA GLY A 230 7.91 15.28 12.60
C GLY A 230 9.29 15.25 11.94
N GLN A 231 9.84 14.07 11.67
CA GLN A 231 11.16 13.92 11.02
C GLN A 231 11.11 13.43 9.57
N THR A 232 10.01 13.69 8.89
CA THR A 232 9.83 13.37 7.46
C THR A 232 10.36 14.50 6.58
N PHE A 233 10.64 14.22 5.31
CA PHE A 233 10.86 15.28 4.33
C PHE A 233 9.65 16.20 4.25
N HIS A 234 8.45 15.63 4.26
CA HIS A 234 7.19 16.39 4.22
C HIS A 234 7.09 17.40 5.39
N TYR A 235 7.47 17.02 6.61
CA TYR A 235 7.47 17.93 7.76
C TYR A 235 8.48 19.07 7.62
N LEU A 236 9.63 18.78 7.02
CA LEU A 236 10.71 19.74 6.83
C LEU A 236 10.53 20.64 5.60
N ASP A 237 9.65 20.25 4.70
CA ASP A 237 9.39 20.96 3.45
C ASP A 237 8.62 22.27 3.69
N THR A 238 9.08 23.35 3.06
CA THR A 238 8.47 24.67 3.11
C THR A 238 8.03 25.19 1.74
N LYS A 239 8.11 24.34 0.70
CA LYS A 239 7.89 24.71 -0.69
C LYS A 239 6.87 23.85 -1.41
N ASP A 240 6.15 22.98 -0.68
CA ASP A 240 5.14 22.05 -1.22
C ASP A 240 5.72 21.16 -2.35
N ARG A 241 6.94 20.63 -2.15
CA ARG A 241 7.63 19.78 -3.12
C ARG A 241 7.73 18.32 -2.70
N VAL A 242 7.21 17.97 -1.54
CA VAL A 242 7.24 16.59 -1.03
C VAL A 242 5.86 15.97 -1.10
N ILE A 243 5.78 14.85 -1.83
CA ILE A 243 4.62 13.98 -1.85
C ILE A 243 4.92 12.82 -0.90
N TYR A 244 4.16 12.75 0.17
CA TYR A 244 4.32 11.75 1.21
C TYR A 244 3.41 10.55 0.96
N ILE A 245 3.96 9.35 0.99
CA ILE A 245 3.22 8.10 0.85
C ILE A 245 3.26 7.36 2.19
N LYS A 246 2.09 7.18 2.81
CA LYS A 246 1.91 6.39 4.02
C LYS A 246 1.33 5.03 3.67
N SER A 247 2.02 3.97 4.04
CA SER A 247 1.48 2.62 3.95
C SER A 247 0.87 2.17 5.27
N PHE A 248 -0.33 1.60 5.21
CA PHE A 248 -0.99 1.00 6.38
C PHE A 248 -0.80 -0.53 6.43
N SER A 249 0.05 -1.08 5.58
CA SER A 249 0.27 -2.54 5.52
C SER A 249 0.92 -3.13 6.76
N THR A 250 1.67 -2.34 7.52
CA THR A 250 2.35 -2.75 8.76
C THR A 250 1.57 -2.42 10.02
N SER A 251 0.75 -1.37 10.00
CA SER A 251 -0.03 -0.91 11.14
C SER A 251 -1.46 -1.47 11.18
N LEU A 252 -1.98 -1.87 10.01
CA LEU A 252 -3.24 -2.59 9.88
C LEU A 252 -2.99 -3.98 9.26
N PHE A 253 -3.77 -4.32 8.23
CA PHE A 253 -3.60 -5.59 7.53
C PHE A 253 -3.14 -5.35 6.08
N PRO A 254 -2.12 -6.05 5.58
CA PRO A 254 -1.67 -5.91 4.19
C PRO A 254 -2.79 -6.14 3.17
N ALA A 255 -3.80 -6.96 3.52
CA ALA A 255 -4.93 -7.30 2.66
C ALA A 255 -5.91 -6.14 2.45
N LEU A 256 -5.98 -5.14 3.33
CA LEU A 256 -6.86 -3.97 3.19
C LEU A 256 -6.45 -3.07 2.02
N ARG A 257 -5.18 -3.10 1.63
CA ARG A 257 -4.65 -2.33 0.50
C ARG A 257 -4.94 -0.84 0.60
N ILE A 258 -4.69 -0.22 1.75
CA ILE A 258 -4.84 1.21 1.99
C ILE A 258 -3.47 1.88 2.06
N THR A 259 -3.31 2.94 1.31
CA THR A 259 -2.16 3.86 1.34
C THR A 259 -2.65 5.26 1.12
#